data_355312d79186bb06d697857e791906b5
#
_entry.id   355312d79186bb06d697857e791906b5
#
_cell.length_a   1.000
_cell.length_b   1.000
_cell.length_c   1.000
_cell.angle_alpha   90.00
_cell.angle_beta   90.00
_cell.angle_gamma   90.00
#
_symmetry.space_group_name_H-M   'P 1'
#
loop_
_entity.id
_entity.type
_entity.pdbx_description
1 polymer ?
#
loop_
_entity_poly.entity_id
_entity_poly.type
_entity_poly.pdbx_seq_one_letter_code
_entity_poly.pdbx_strand_id
1 'polypeptide(L)'
;MEYKLSSVHPDAKIGQNVEIGPFVTIDKDVVIGDGTKIMSGAVIFEGTRIGKNCRIFPHAVLGAVPQDLKFVGEYTTCEIGDNNTIREFVTINRGTKSTGRTVIGNNNLLMEGVHVAHDAIVGNSCIIGNQTKLAGEVIVDDFAT
;
A
#
# COMPACT_ATOMS: atom_id res chain seq x y z
N MET A 1 2.81 -1.21 -22.41
CA MET A 1 3.04 0.22 -22.18
C MET A 1 4.38 0.42 -21.50
N GLU A 2 5.11 1.41 -21.96
CA GLU A 2 6.42 1.70 -21.41
C GLU A 2 6.33 2.86 -20.42
N TYR A 3 6.85 2.67 -19.21
CA TYR A 3 6.86 3.70 -18.18
C TYR A 3 8.28 4.27 -18.07
N LYS A 4 8.48 5.46 -18.61
CA LYS A 4 9.79 6.11 -18.62
C LYS A 4 10.27 6.44 -17.21
N LEU A 5 11.54 6.21 -16.94
CA LEU A 5 12.22 6.50 -15.67
C LEU A 5 11.64 5.76 -14.47
N SER A 6 10.79 4.78 -14.67
CA SER A 6 10.30 3.90 -13.60
C SER A 6 10.79 2.48 -13.81
N SER A 7 10.80 1.70 -12.74
CA SER A 7 11.17 0.29 -12.77
C SER A 7 9.94 -0.54 -12.43
N VAL A 8 9.30 -1.12 -13.44
CA VAL A 8 8.13 -1.97 -13.28
C VAL A 8 8.49 -3.40 -13.65
N HIS A 9 8.38 -4.33 -12.71
CA HIS A 9 8.69 -5.73 -12.96
C HIS A 9 7.73 -6.30 -14.01
N PRO A 10 8.23 -7.10 -14.99
CA PRO A 10 7.37 -7.65 -16.05
C PRO A 10 6.20 -8.49 -15.54
N ASP A 11 6.34 -9.13 -14.38
CA ASP A 11 5.31 -9.98 -13.79
C ASP A 11 4.27 -9.20 -12.98
N ALA A 12 4.45 -7.89 -12.80
CA ALA A 12 3.44 -7.07 -12.15
C ALA A 12 2.20 -6.97 -13.05
N LYS A 13 1.02 -7.06 -12.45
CA LYS A 13 -0.24 -6.96 -13.17
C LYS A 13 -0.80 -5.55 -13.03
N ILE A 14 -0.70 -4.79 -14.09
CA ILE A 14 -1.11 -3.39 -14.12
C ILE A 14 -2.43 -3.28 -14.89
N GLY A 15 -3.44 -2.73 -14.24
CA GLY A 15 -4.76 -2.54 -14.85
C GLY A 15 -4.77 -1.46 -15.94
N GLN A 16 -5.98 -1.15 -16.42
CA GLN A 16 -6.20 -0.15 -17.46
C GLN A 16 -6.16 1.27 -16.88
N ASN A 17 -5.65 2.21 -17.66
CA ASN A 17 -5.60 3.63 -17.28
C ASN A 17 -4.86 3.89 -15.98
N VAL A 18 -3.90 3.04 -15.65
CA VAL A 18 -3.00 3.26 -14.51
C VAL A 18 -1.93 4.25 -14.92
N GLU A 19 -1.71 5.27 -14.10
CA GLU A 19 -0.65 6.23 -14.30
C GLU A 19 0.51 5.93 -13.35
N ILE A 20 1.72 5.84 -13.89
CA ILE A 20 2.93 5.57 -13.11
C ILE A 20 3.93 6.68 -13.40
N GLY A 21 4.25 7.47 -12.39
CA GLY A 21 5.19 8.57 -12.49
C GLY A 21 6.65 8.11 -12.53
N PRO A 22 7.58 9.07 -12.69
CA PRO A 22 9.00 8.75 -12.74
C PRO A 22 9.51 8.24 -11.36
N PHE A 23 10.56 7.43 -11.41
CA PHE A 23 11.25 6.90 -10.22
C PHE A 23 10.36 6.04 -9.31
N VAL A 24 9.25 5.53 -9.83
CA VAL A 24 8.43 4.52 -9.15
C VAL A 24 9.08 3.15 -9.33
N THR A 25 9.09 2.35 -8.26
CA THR A 25 9.55 0.96 -8.30
C THR A 25 8.38 0.04 -7.98
N ILE A 26 8.11 -0.92 -8.87
CA ILE A 26 7.05 -1.92 -8.67
C ILE A 26 7.66 -3.30 -8.84
N ASP A 27 7.59 -4.10 -7.78
CA ASP A 27 8.13 -5.46 -7.75
C ASP A 27 7.25 -6.46 -8.50
N LYS A 28 7.78 -7.67 -8.65
CA LYS A 28 6.97 -8.84 -9.02
C LYS A 28 5.85 -9.05 -8.00
N ASP A 29 4.86 -9.87 -8.34
CA ASP A 29 3.75 -10.20 -7.46
C ASP A 29 3.04 -8.98 -6.89
N VAL A 30 2.85 -7.97 -7.75
CA VAL A 30 2.06 -6.76 -7.44
C VAL A 30 0.89 -6.71 -8.40
N VAL A 31 -0.28 -6.36 -7.87
CA VAL A 31 -1.48 -6.13 -8.69
C VAL A 31 -1.97 -4.71 -8.42
N ILE A 32 -2.20 -3.95 -9.49
CA ILE A 32 -2.69 -2.58 -9.40
C ILE A 32 -3.96 -2.48 -10.24
N GLY A 33 -5.05 -2.09 -9.61
CA GLY A 33 -6.36 -1.98 -10.25
C GLY A 33 -6.49 -0.77 -11.17
N ASP A 34 -7.53 -0.81 -11.99
CA ASP A 34 -7.77 0.20 -13.03
C ASP A 34 -7.86 1.61 -12.45
N GLY A 35 -7.33 2.57 -13.17
CA GLY A 35 -7.46 4.00 -12.85
C GLY A 35 -6.61 4.48 -11.67
N THR A 36 -5.81 3.63 -11.07
CA THR A 36 -4.92 4.02 -9.96
C THR A 36 -3.75 4.85 -10.47
N LYS A 37 -3.39 5.86 -9.69
CA LYS A 37 -2.26 6.76 -10.00
C LYS A 37 -1.18 6.59 -8.96
N ILE A 38 0.04 6.33 -9.41
CA ILE A 38 1.21 6.16 -8.55
C ILE A 38 2.22 7.24 -8.91
N MET A 39 2.51 8.09 -7.94
CA MET A 39 3.30 9.28 -8.16
C MET A 39 4.78 9.04 -7.87
N SER A 40 5.59 10.00 -8.29
CA SER A 40 7.05 9.93 -8.29
C SER A 40 7.64 9.38 -6.98
N GLY A 41 8.58 8.46 -7.11
CA GLY A 41 9.37 7.94 -5.99
C GLY A 41 8.65 6.95 -5.07
N ALA A 42 7.39 6.59 -5.37
CA ALA A 42 6.70 5.56 -4.59
C ALA A 42 7.34 4.18 -4.85
N VAL A 43 7.33 3.33 -3.83
CA VAL A 43 7.88 1.97 -3.90
C VAL A 43 6.78 0.97 -3.53
N ILE A 44 6.50 0.05 -4.44
CA ILE A 44 5.48 -0.99 -4.25
C ILE A 44 6.17 -2.35 -4.22
N PHE A 45 6.25 -2.95 -3.04
CA PHE A 45 6.94 -4.22 -2.84
C PHE A 45 6.07 -5.42 -3.20
N GLU A 46 6.72 -6.55 -3.42
CA GLU A 46 6.06 -7.83 -3.71
C GLU A 46 5.02 -8.19 -2.64
N GLY A 47 3.94 -8.79 -3.08
CA GLY A 47 2.81 -9.15 -2.21
C GLY A 47 1.78 -8.05 -2.03
N THR A 48 1.94 -6.91 -2.70
CA THR A 48 1.01 -5.77 -2.58
C THR A 48 -0.11 -5.86 -3.62
N ARG A 49 -1.34 -5.66 -3.17
CA ARG A 49 -2.54 -5.59 -3.98
C ARG A 49 -3.16 -4.21 -3.80
N ILE A 50 -3.26 -3.43 -4.86
CA ILE A 50 -3.88 -2.11 -4.83
C ILE A 50 -5.11 -2.16 -5.72
N GLY A 51 -6.23 -1.70 -5.19
CA GLY A 51 -7.49 -1.68 -5.91
C GLY A 51 -7.59 -0.58 -6.97
N LYS A 52 -8.81 -0.22 -7.32
CA LYS A 52 -9.12 0.72 -8.39
C LYS A 52 -9.17 2.15 -7.87
N ASN A 53 -8.81 3.10 -8.75
CA ASN A 53 -8.97 4.54 -8.52
C ASN A 53 -8.30 5.03 -7.23
N CYS A 54 -7.21 4.41 -6.85
CA CYS A 54 -6.39 4.87 -5.73
C CYS A 54 -5.43 5.97 -6.20
N ARG A 55 -5.02 6.82 -5.26
CA ARG A 55 -3.96 7.81 -5.50
C ARG A 55 -2.86 7.58 -4.48
N ILE A 56 -1.70 7.20 -4.99
CA ILE A 56 -0.51 6.93 -4.18
C ILE A 56 0.46 8.08 -4.39
N PHE A 57 0.68 8.85 -3.35
CA PHE A 57 1.47 10.09 -3.42
C PHE A 57 2.97 9.81 -3.37
N PRO A 58 3.80 10.82 -3.71
CA PRO A 58 5.25 10.62 -3.80
C PRO A 58 5.85 10.03 -2.53
N HIS A 59 6.77 9.10 -2.73
CA HIS A 59 7.59 8.49 -1.68
C HIS A 59 6.81 7.64 -0.67
N ALA A 60 5.57 7.26 -0.95
CA ALA A 60 4.89 6.24 -0.17
C ALA A 60 5.57 4.88 -0.40
N VAL A 61 5.65 4.06 0.63
CA VAL A 61 6.27 2.72 0.56
C VAL A 61 5.25 1.69 1.02
N LEU A 62 4.79 0.88 0.08
CA LEU A 62 3.69 -0.06 0.32
C LEU A 62 4.19 -1.50 0.23
N GLY A 63 3.90 -2.29 1.25
CA GLY A 63 4.20 -3.72 1.25
C GLY A 63 5.60 -4.10 1.71
N ALA A 64 6.33 -3.21 2.37
CA ALA A 64 7.65 -3.56 2.90
C ALA A 64 7.53 -4.68 3.95
N VAL A 65 8.64 -5.38 4.16
CA VAL A 65 8.70 -6.45 5.16
C VAL A 65 8.35 -5.92 6.55
N PRO A 66 7.68 -6.73 7.37
CA PRO A 66 7.35 -6.33 8.73
C PRO A 66 8.59 -6.00 9.57
N GLN A 67 8.41 -5.09 10.53
CA GLN A 67 9.45 -4.76 11.51
C GLN A 67 9.38 -5.65 12.75
N ASP A 68 8.63 -6.73 12.67
CA ASP A 68 8.52 -7.72 13.75
C ASP A 68 9.68 -8.72 13.66
N LEU A 69 10.44 -8.85 14.71
CA LEU A 69 11.59 -9.76 14.76
C LEU A 69 11.22 -11.24 14.56
N LYS A 70 9.96 -11.59 14.74
CA LYS A 70 9.47 -12.96 14.49
C LYS A 70 9.27 -13.26 13.00
N PHE A 71 9.26 -12.22 12.15
CA PHE A 71 9.12 -12.42 10.72
C PHE A 71 10.37 -13.10 10.17
N VAL A 72 10.18 -14.21 9.43
CA VAL A 72 11.30 -15.02 8.91
C VAL A 72 11.22 -15.17 7.38
N GLY A 73 10.56 -14.26 6.70
CA GLY A 73 10.48 -14.26 5.23
C GLY A 73 9.30 -15.03 4.66
N GLU A 74 8.31 -15.39 5.47
CA GLU A 74 7.11 -16.08 5.00
C GLU A 74 6.33 -15.24 3.99
N TYR A 75 5.59 -15.92 3.09
CA TYR A 75 4.75 -15.25 2.12
C TYR A 75 3.53 -14.64 2.80
N THR A 76 3.40 -13.32 2.67
CA THR A 76 2.28 -12.55 3.20
C THR A 76 1.93 -11.43 2.24
N THR A 77 0.80 -10.77 2.45
CA THR A 77 0.32 -9.73 1.55
C THR A 77 0.04 -8.41 2.27
N CYS A 78 -0.01 -7.36 1.46
CA CYS A 78 -0.51 -6.03 1.82
C CYS A 78 -1.65 -5.74 0.85
N GLU A 79 -2.89 -5.65 1.35
CA GLU A 79 -4.09 -5.55 0.52
C GLU A 79 -4.76 -4.20 0.74
N ILE A 80 -4.83 -3.41 -0.31
CA ILE A 80 -5.37 -2.06 -0.31
C ILE A 80 -6.57 -2.06 -1.26
N GLY A 81 -7.73 -1.67 -0.76
CA GLY A 81 -8.96 -1.64 -1.54
C GLY A 81 -9.03 -0.48 -2.52
N ASP A 82 -10.26 -0.06 -2.85
CA ASP A 82 -10.53 0.93 -3.87
C ASP A 82 -10.64 2.34 -3.31
N ASN A 83 -10.41 3.34 -4.15
CA ASN A 83 -10.65 4.76 -3.88
C ASN A 83 -9.90 5.29 -2.65
N ASN A 84 -8.76 4.74 -2.34
CA ASN A 84 -7.92 5.22 -1.24
C ASN A 84 -6.99 6.33 -1.70
N THR A 85 -6.79 7.32 -0.85
CA THR A 85 -5.77 8.33 -1.01
C THR A 85 -4.69 8.08 0.04
N ILE A 86 -3.50 7.78 -0.43
CA ILE A 86 -2.35 7.46 0.41
C ILE A 86 -1.30 8.53 0.16
N ARG A 87 -1.10 9.40 1.16
CA ARG A 87 -0.27 10.60 1.02
C ARG A 87 1.22 10.29 1.15
N GLU A 88 2.00 11.35 1.04
CA GLU A 88 3.48 11.28 1.01
C GLU A 88 4.03 10.57 2.25
N PHE A 89 5.04 9.77 2.04
CA PHE A 89 5.79 9.07 3.09
C PHE A 89 4.95 8.13 3.97
N VAL A 90 3.75 7.77 3.52
CA VAL A 90 3.00 6.70 4.18
C VAL A 90 3.76 5.40 3.99
N THR A 91 3.86 4.61 5.06
CA THR A 91 4.45 3.28 5.00
C THR A 91 3.44 2.25 5.48
N ILE A 92 3.27 1.18 4.72
CA ILE A 92 2.39 0.07 5.08
C ILE A 92 3.20 -1.21 4.94
N ASN A 93 3.38 -1.94 6.04
CA ASN A 93 4.08 -3.21 6.00
C ASN A 93 3.11 -4.34 5.62
N ARG A 94 3.62 -5.38 4.98
CA ARG A 94 2.82 -6.58 4.72
C ARG A 94 2.62 -7.39 5.99
N GLY A 95 1.78 -8.41 5.95
CA GLY A 95 1.45 -9.22 7.12
C GLY A 95 2.58 -10.11 7.60
N THR A 96 2.37 -10.72 8.75
CA THR A 96 3.17 -11.84 9.26
C THR A 96 2.33 -13.13 9.19
N LYS A 97 2.87 -14.23 9.67
CA LYS A 97 2.11 -15.49 9.77
C LYS A 97 0.91 -15.39 10.72
N SER A 98 0.83 -14.34 11.53
CA SER A 98 -0.28 -14.14 12.47
C SER A 98 -1.63 -14.10 11.75
N THR A 99 -1.77 -13.25 10.75
CA THR A 99 -2.98 -13.19 9.91
C THR A 99 -2.70 -13.37 8.42
N GLY A 100 -1.44 -13.27 8.02
CA GLY A 100 -1.02 -13.41 6.62
C GLY A 100 -1.17 -12.15 5.79
N ARG A 101 -1.76 -11.08 6.33
CA ARG A 101 -2.01 -9.87 5.55
C ARG A 101 -2.24 -8.64 6.41
N THR A 102 -1.85 -7.50 5.88
CA THR A 102 -2.26 -6.17 6.34
C THR A 102 -3.32 -5.65 5.37
N VAL A 103 -4.39 -5.08 5.88
CA VAL A 103 -5.55 -4.69 5.05
C VAL A 103 -5.90 -3.23 5.24
N ILE A 104 -6.04 -2.51 4.13
CA ILE A 104 -6.66 -1.19 4.06
C ILE A 104 -7.93 -1.35 3.25
N GLY A 105 -9.08 -1.00 3.80
CA GLY A 105 -10.37 -1.09 3.10
C GLY A 105 -10.50 -0.08 1.97
N ASN A 106 -11.70 0.52 1.84
CA ASN A 106 -12.01 1.42 0.73
C ASN A 106 -12.27 2.85 1.22
N ASN A 107 -12.09 3.82 0.35
CA ASN A 107 -12.47 5.22 0.56
C ASN A 107 -11.76 5.86 1.76
N ASN A 108 -10.52 5.48 2.02
CA ASN A 108 -9.74 6.01 3.14
C ASN A 108 -8.83 7.15 2.69
N LEU A 109 -8.53 8.05 3.61
CA LEU A 109 -7.46 9.01 3.49
C LEU A 109 -6.41 8.70 4.57
N LEU A 110 -5.24 8.28 4.15
CA LEU A 110 -4.07 8.14 5.02
C LEU A 110 -3.19 9.35 4.77
N MET A 111 -3.11 10.23 5.76
CA MET A 111 -2.40 11.50 5.61
C MET A 111 -0.89 11.30 5.70
N GLU A 112 -0.14 12.37 5.47
CA GLU A 112 1.31 12.32 5.36
C GLU A 112 1.95 11.63 6.56
N GLY A 113 2.89 10.72 6.29
CA GLY A 113 3.71 10.07 7.30
C GLY A 113 3.01 9.01 8.16
N VAL A 114 1.77 8.63 7.81
CA VAL A 114 1.08 7.54 8.52
C VAL A 114 1.84 6.23 8.35
N HIS A 115 1.98 5.48 9.44
CA HIS A 115 2.53 4.12 9.39
C HIS A 115 1.47 3.10 9.78
N VAL A 116 1.35 2.06 8.98
CA VAL A 116 0.48 0.91 9.26
C VAL A 116 1.37 -0.33 9.38
N ALA A 117 1.46 -0.88 10.58
CA ALA A 117 2.29 -2.05 10.83
C ALA A 117 1.59 -3.34 10.39
N HIS A 118 2.33 -4.43 10.47
CA HIS A 118 1.93 -5.76 10.03
C HIS A 118 0.59 -6.22 10.65
N ASP A 119 -0.22 -6.89 9.85
CA ASP A 119 -1.46 -7.52 10.29
C ASP A 119 -2.53 -6.53 10.82
N ALA A 120 -2.30 -5.22 10.68
CA ALA A 120 -3.30 -4.23 11.02
C ALA A 120 -4.43 -4.23 9.98
N ILE A 121 -5.61 -3.84 10.40
CA ILE A 121 -6.78 -3.72 9.53
C ILE A 121 -7.35 -2.33 9.69
N VAL A 122 -7.42 -1.58 8.59
CA VAL A 122 -8.13 -0.31 8.52
C VAL A 122 -9.40 -0.55 7.72
N GLY A 123 -10.53 -0.18 8.27
CA GLY A 123 -11.83 -0.36 7.62
C GLY A 123 -12.05 0.58 6.45
N ASN A 124 -13.26 1.11 6.32
CA ASN A 124 -13.65 1.95 5.19
C ASN A 124 -13.96 3.38 5.65
N SER A 125 -13.75 4.33 4.76
CA SER A 125 -14.13 5.74 4.97
C SER A 125 -13.47 6.35 6.22
N CYS A 126 -12.24 5.95 6.49
CA CYS A 126 -11.46 6.48 7.61
C CYS A 126 -10.61 7.66 7.16
N ILE A 127 -10.34 8.57 8.08
CA ILE A 127 -9.34 9.63 7.92
C ILE A 127 -8.30 9.45 9.01
N ILE A 128 -7.10 9.04 8.62
CA ILE A 128 -5.99 8.82 9.55
C ILE A 128 -5.06 10.03 9.45
N GLY A 129 -4.94 10.76 10.56
CA GLY A 129 -4.22 12.04 10.59
C GLY A 129 -2.72 11.89 10.41
N ASN A 130 -2.07 13.02 10.12
CA ASN A 130 -0.62 13.08 9.86
C ASN A 130 0.17 12.40 10.96
N GLN A 131 1.18 11.62 10.57
CA GLN A 131 2.13 10.97 11.47
C GLN A 131 1.52 9.95 12.45
N THR A 132 0.28 9.54 12.25
CA THR A 132 -0.33 8.47 13.06
C THR A 132 0.41 7.15 12.83
N LYS A 133 0.74 6.47 13.90
CA LYS A 133 1.43 5.18 13.86
C LYS A 133 0.51 4.09 14.39
N LEU A 134 0.07 3.20 13.52
CA LEU A 134 -0.75 2.04 13.89
C LEU A 134 0.17 0.86 14.14
N ALA A 135 0.14 0.35 15.35
CA ALA A 135 0.93 -0.83 15.74
C ALA A 135 0.41 -2.09 15.06
N GLY A 136 1.18 -3.15 15.13
CA GLY A 136 0.79 -4.45 14.57
C GLY A 136 -0.53 -4.96 15.14
N GLU A 137 -1.35 -5.55 14.28
CA GLU A 137 -2.62 -6.19 14.63
C GLU A 137 -3.71 -5.23 15.13
N VAL A 138 -3.49 -3.91 15.05
CA VAL A 138 -4.50 -2.91 15.39
C VAL A 138 -5.65 -2.98 14.40
N ILE A 139 -6.87 -2.85 14.88
CA ILE A 139 -8.07 -2.76 14.05
C ILE A 139 -8.66 -1.37 14.19
N VAL A 140 -8.82 -0.69 13.06
CA VAL A 140 -9.50 0.61 12.97
C VAL A 140 -10.81 0.38 12.24
N ASP A 141 -11.91 0.65 12.93
CA ASP A 141 -13.24 0.45 12.36
C ASP A 141 -13.60 1.52 11.32
N ASP A 142 -14.68 1.25 10.59
CA ASP A 142 -15.18 2.19 9.58
C ASP A 142 -15.45 3.57 10.16
N PHE A 143 -15.27 4.60 9.34
CA PHE A 143 -15.54 6.00 9.67
C PHE A 143 -14.69 6.57 10.81
N ALA A 144 -13.61 5.92 11.20
CA ALA A 144 -12.70 6.49 12.20
C ALA A 144 -12.02 7.76 11.68
N THR A 145 -11.87 8.71 12.58
CA THR A 145 -11.21 9.98 12.25
C THR A 145 -10.19 10.32 13.31
#